data_19ce6dcf6541618800b8885236dcf945
#
_entry.id   19ce6dcf6541618800b8885236dcf945
#
_cell.length_a   1.000
_cell.length_b   1.000
_cell.length_c   1.000
_cell.angle_alpha   90.00
_cell.angle_beta   90.00
_cell.angle_gamma   90.00
#
_symmetry.space_group_name_H-M   'P 1'
#
loop_
_entity.id
_entity.type
_entity.pdbx_description
1 polymer ?
#
loop_
_entity_poly.entity_id
_entity_poly.type
_entity_poly.pdbx_seq_one_letter_code
_entity_poly.pdbx_strand_id
1 'polypeptide(L)'
;MTIAVLSQPEIAPEIAIGKRVLVFSSIGHALMHMMTAFYAVIVLTLAITWGQPPESLLELYAPAAILLGVMSLPAGWASDRFGAPLMMVVMFTGLGLSSIACGLVAEGDTLALALALCGLGVFGAIYHSAGIGWIIRTAREQGHAMGVNGLWGSAGLALYGIVPGVLITLASWRAAFIVPGLICLAVGAVLAWQIRQGRVGDRPMPATPGVQPGRREFWRVFSVLSVTMALEGVIWSAVMFGAALVFETRLADDIERLRGGLASWGVATQAVLWVGLATSMIYVVSGVAQYAMGRRIIDRYPLKSIYVTASALQFFAMLALAMGNGYGALAGAIVSAVLSSAAGPVENILIARYTPSGYHGLGFGAKFVVALGASPIAIVLIAWVRKATGSLDVLFLGLAAVAVVITLVALLLPGSGRREAARAPLPQPAE
;
A
#
# COMPACT_ATOMS: atom_id res chain seq x y z
N MET A 1 46.37 28.50 -12.44
CA MET A 1 44.92 28.39 -12.79
C MET A 1 44.25 27.82 -11.58
N THR A 2 43.71 28.69 -10.72
CA THR A 2 43.19 28.34 -9.38
C THR A 2 41.78 27.79 -9.55
N ILE A 3 41.59 26.52 -9.26
CA ILE A 3 40.25 25.89 -9.19
C ILE A 3 39.59 26.43 -7.92
N ALA A 4 38.61 27.32 -8.09
CA ALA A 4 37.76 27.76 -7.00
C ALA A 4 36.93 26.58 -6.52
N VAL A 5 37.26 26.04 -5.36
CA VAL A 5 36.42 25.15 -4.59
C VAL A 5 35.20 25.96 -4.17
N LEU A 6 34.10 25.79 -4.87
CA LEU A 6 32.80 26.34 -4.46
C LEU A 6 32.50 25.85 -3.05
N SER A 7 32.45 26.78 -2.12
CA SER A 7 32.21 26.57 -0.70
C SER A 7 30.84 25.89 -0.47
N GLN A 8 30.80 24.85 0.37
CA GLN A 8 29.67 23.98 0.71
C GLN A 8 28.55 24.57 1.61
N PRO A 9 28.33 25.86 1.84
CA PRO A 9 27.27 26.33 2.74
C PRO A 9 25.82 26.23 2.18
N GLU A 10 25.65 26.16 0.84
CA GLU A 10 24.30 26.12 0.25
C GLU A 10 23.63 24.72 0.24
N ILE A 11 24.40 23.65 0.39
CA ILE A 11 23.90 22.25 0.32
C ILE A 11 23.29 21.78 1.66
N ALA A 12 23.76 22.32 2.79
CA ALA A 12 23.31 21.89 4.11
C ALA A 12 21.80 22.14 4.38
N PRO A 13 21.19 23.28 3.99
CA PRO A 13 19.75 23.51 4.16
C PRO A 13 18.89 22.57 3.32
N GLU A 14 19.32 22.25 2.10
CA GLU A 14 18.59 21.37 1.17
C GLU A 14 18.58 19.92 1.66
N ILE A 15 19.70 19.43 2.20
CA ILE A 15 19.77 18.10 2.83
C ILE A 15 18.84 18.03 4.04
N ALA A 16 18.78 19.08 4.86
CA ALA A 16 17.91 19.11 6.03
C ALA A 16 16.43 19.12 5.62
N ILE A 17 16.06 19.82 4.55
CA ILE A 17 14.72 19.81 3.97
C ILE A 17 14.38 18.41 3.46
N GLY A 18 15.23 17.77 2.66
CA GLY A 18 15.04 16.44 2.11
C GLY A 18 14.82 15.38 3.20
N LYS A 19 15.56 15.43 4.31
CA LYS A 19 15.37 14.53 5.47
C LYS A 19 13.99 14.72 6.11
N ARG A 20 13.52 15.96 6.28
CA ARG A 20 12.19 16.23 6.85
C ARG A 20 11.08 15.80 5.91
N VAL A 21 11.24 16.03 4.60
CA VAL A 21 10.32 15.51 3.57
C VAL A 21 10.20 14.01 3.67
N LEU A 22 11.32 13.29 3.77
CA LEU A 22 11.34 11.84 3.92
C LEU A 22 10.58 11.41 5.19
N VAL A 23 10.77 12.09 6.32
CA VAL A 23 10.06 11.76 7.58
C VAL A 23 8.56 11.95 7.41
N PHE A 24 8.07 13.12 6.97
CA PHE A 24 6.64 13.36 6.83
C PHE A 24 5.99 12.47 5.77
N SER A 25 6.66 12.25 4.66
CA SER A 25 6.18 11.37 3.62
C SER A 25 6.13 9.91 4.09
N SER A 26 7.12 9.44 4.85
CA SER A 26 7.12 8.09 5.42
C SER A 26 6.02 7.88 6.47
N ILE A 27 5.82 8.84 7.36
CA ILE A 27 4.68 8.83 8.31
C ILE A 27 3.36 8.83 7.53
N GLY A 28 3.24 9.67 6.49
CA GLY A 28 2.07 9.70 5.61
C GLY A 28 1.80 8.37 4.93
N HIS A 29 2.84 7.67 4.47
CA HIS A 29 2.73 6.34 3.86
C HIS A 29 2.17 5.31 4.85
N ALA A 30 2.71 5.30 6.06
CA ALA A 30 2.23 4.38 7.10
C ALA A 30 0.77 4.67 7.50
N LEU A 31 0.44 5.94 7.79
CA LEU A 31 -0.91 6.31 8.19
C LEU A 31 -1.92 6.08 7.08
N MET A 32 -1.60 6.42 5.84
CA MET A 32 -2.49 6.20 4.71
C MET A 32 -2.80 4.71 4.53
N HIS A 33 -1.79 3.85 4.47
CA HIS A 33 -2.01 2.41 4.34
C HIS A 33 -2.75 1.81 5.53
N MET A 34 -2.41 2.19 6.76
CA MET A 34 -3.11 1.74 7.94
C MET A 34 -4.60 2.14 7.89
N MET A 35 -4.90 3.41 7.64
CA MET A 35 -6.27 3.94 7.73
C MET A 35 -7.15 3.57 6.54
N THR A 36 -6.59 3.23 5.38
CA THR A 36 -7.36 2.69 4.25
C THR A 36 -7.59 1.18 4.33
N ALA A 37 -6.86 0.46 5.21
CA ALA A 37 -6.98 -0.99 5.35
C ALA A 37 -7.69 -1.43 6.65
N PHE A 38 -7.62 -0.66 7.73
CA PHE A 38 -8.06 -1.07 9.08
C PHE A 38 -9.55 -1.44 9.17
N TYR A 39 -10.38 -0.92 8.26
CA TYR A 39 -11.80 -1.25 8.22
C TYR A 39 -12.05 -2.75 8.04
N ALA A 40 -11.18 -3.45 7.32
CA ALA A 40 -11.26 -4.91 7.14
C ALA A 40 -11.21 -5.70 8.47
N VAL A 41 -10.64 -5.13 9.52
CA VAL A 41 -10.61 -5.72 10.88
C VAL A 41 -11.73 -5.14 11.75
N ILE A 42 -11.99 -3.84 11.67
CA ILE A 42 -13.05 -3.19 12.46
C ILE A 42 -14.43 -3.74 12.11
N VAL A 43 -14.66 -4.11 10.85
CA VAL A 43 -15.93 -4.67 10.36
C VAL A 43 -16.39 -5.90 11.14
N LEU A 44 -15.46 -6.72 11.66
CA LEU A 44 -15.78 -7.89 12.47
C LEU A 44 -16.48 -7.51 13.79
N THR A 45 -16.03 -6.42 14.41
CA THR A 45 -16.66 -5.91 15.63
C THR A 45 -17.97 -5.19 15.32
N LEU A 46 -18.04 -4.43 14.22
CA LEU A 46 -19.28 -3.80 13.78
C LEU A 46 -20.37 -4.83 13.48
N ALA A 47 -20.00 -5.96 12.86
CA ALA A 47 -20.93 -7.06 12.56
C ALA A 47 -21.62 -7.56 13.83
N ILE A 48 -20.86 -7.76 14.90
CA ILE A 48 -21.38 -8.17 16.21
C ILE A 48 -22.23 -7.05 16.84
N THR A 49 -21.70 -5.83 16.86
CA THR A 49 -22.34 -4.68 17.55
C THR A 49 -23.65 -4.27 16.87
N TRP A 50 -23.69 -4.30 15.52
CA TRP A 50 -24.85 -3.87 14.74
C TRP A 50 -25.78 -5.01 14.34
N GLY A 51 -25.42 -6.29 14.63
CA GLY A 51 -26.19 -7.46 14.27
C GLY A 51 -26.33 -7.66 12.76
N GLN A 52 -25.31 -7.29 11.98
CA GLN A 52 -25.29 -7.37 10.53
C GLN A 52 -24.19 -8.32 10.04
N PRO A 53 -24.37 -9.01 8.90
CA PRO A 53 -23.33 -9.85 8.32
C PRO A 53 -22.06 -9.03 7.98
N PRO A 54 -20.85 -9.51 8.32
CA PRO A 54 -19.62 -8.76 8.11
C PRO A 54 -19.36 -8.47 6.63
N GLU A 55 -19.78 -9.36 5.71
CA GLU A 55 -19.66 -9.13 4.26
C GLU A 55 -20.53 -7.97 3.78
N SER A 56 -21.73 -7.80 4.34
CA SER A 56 -22.61 -6.67 3.98
C SER A 56 -22.04 -5.33 4.47
N LEU A 57 -21.43 -5.32 5.65
CA LEU A 57 -20.72 -4.14 6.15
C LEU A 57 -19.44 -3.87 5.36
N LEU A 58 -18.71 -4.90 4.94
CA LEU A 58 -17.48 -4.74 4.14
C LEU A 58 -17.79 -4.09 2.78
N GLU A 59 -18.95 -4.40 2.16
CA GLU A 59 -19.39 -3.77 0.92
C GLU A 59 -19.46 -2.23 1.00
N LEU A 60 -19.72 -1.67 2.19
CA LEU A 60 -19.76 -0.24 2.41
C LEU A 60 -18.43 0.47 2.10
N TYR A 61 -17.31 -0.28 2.07
CA TYR A 61 -16.01 0.24 1.71
C TYR A 61 -15.77 0.31 0.18
N ALA A 62 -16.57 -0.38 -0.63
CA ALA A 62 -16.37 -0.43 -2.08
C ALA A 62 -16.35 0.97 -2.75
N PRO A 63 -17.26 1.91 -2.44
CA PRO A 63 -17.18 3.28 -2.96
C PRO A 63 -15.90 4.02 -2.53
N ALA A 64 -15.44 3.82 -1.29
CA ALA A 64 -14.19 4.40 -0.81
C ALA A 64 -12.98 3.89 -1.60
N ALA A 65 -12.95 2.59 -1.90
CA ALA A 65 -11.90 1.97 -2.71
C ALA A 65 -11.91 2.47 -4.17
N ILE A 66 -13.09 2.71 -4.76
CA ILE A 66 -13.23 3.36 -6.08
C ILE A 66 -12.60 4.75 -6.04
N LEU A 67 -12.96 5.55 -5.03
CA LEU A 67 -12.45 6.91 -4.87
C LEU A 67 -10.94 6.92 -4.61
N LEU A 68 -10.39 5.96 -3.87
CA LEU A 68 -8.95 5.82 -3.66
C LEU A 68 -8.19 5.67 -4.99
N GLY A 69 -8.74 4.90 -5.94
CA GLY A 69 -8.18 4.76 -7.28
C GLY A 69 -8.40 6.01 -8.15
N VAL A 70 -9.66 6.40 -8.36
CA VAL A 70 -10.04 7.45 -9.31
C VAL A 70 -9.48 8.82 -8.92
N MET A 71 -9.48 9.14 -7.63
CA MET A 71 -8.99 10.43 -7.13
C MET A 71 -7.46 10.58 -7.20
N SER A 72 -6.71 9.51 -7.52
CA SER A 72 -5.25 9.58 -7.71
C SER A 72 -4.85 10.50 -8.88
N LEU A 73 -5.64 10.58 -9.96
CA LEU A 73 -5.38 11.51 -11.06
C LEU A 73 -5.63 12.99 -10.69
N PRO A 74 -6.80 13.37 -10.16
CA PRO A 74 -7.02 14.74 -9.67
C PRO A 74 -6.01 15.15 -8.58
N ALA A 75 -5.66 14.23 -7.68
CA ALA A 75 -4.66 14.48 -6.64
C ALA A 75 -3.26 14.75 -7.23
N GLY A 76 -2.87 14.03 -8.28
CA GLY A 76 -1.62 14.27 -9.01
C GLY A 76 -1.61 15.65 -9.67
N TRP A 77 -2.67 16.00 -10.39
CA TRP A 77 -2.83 17.34 -10.96
C TRP A 77 -2.79 18.44 -9.89
N ALA A 78 -3.50 18.25 -8.78
CA ALA A 78 -3.50 19.21 -7.69
C ALA A 78 -2.11 19.33 -7.03
N SER A 79 -1.37 18.23 -6.91
CA SER A 79 0.00 18.24 -6.42
C SER A 79 0.95 19.03 -7.33
N ASP A 80 0.79 18.91 -8.65
CA ASP A 80 1.58 19.67 -9.62
C ASP A 80 1.21 21.17 -9.59
N ARG A 81 -0.06 21.49 -9.33
CA ARG A 81 -0.57 22.88 -9.31
C ARG A 81 -0.31 23.62 -8.00
N PHE A 82 -0.50 22.95 -6.86
CA PHE A 82 -0.48 23.57 -5.53
C PHE A 82 0.75 23.18 -4.69
N GLY A 83 1.56 22.24 -5.19
CA GLY A 83 2.73 21.70 -4.52
C GLY A 83 2.44 20.55 -3.57
N ALA A 84 3.36 19.58 -3.53
CA ALA A 84 3.23 18.39 -2.69
C ALA A 84 3.12 18.69 -1.18
N PRO A 85 3.83 19.68 -0.60
CA PRO A 85 3.71 19.98 0.83
C PRO A 85 2.28 20.30 1.24
N LEU A 86 1.58 21.17 0.49
CA LEU A 86 0.19 21.52 0.77
C LEU A 86 -0.74 20.33 0.62
N MET A 87 -0.56 19.56 -0.45
CA MET A 87 -1.38 18.35 -0.69
C MET A 87 -1.20 17.30 0.41
N MET A 88 0.00 17.17 0.99
CA MET A 88 0.22 16.30 2.15
C MET A 88 -0.48 16.81 3.42
N VAL A 89 -0.56 18.13 3.64
CA VAL A 89 -1.38 18.70 4.73
C VAL A 89 -2.86 18.37 4.50
N VAL A 90 -3.36 18.55 3.27
CA VAL A 90 -4.76 18.20 2.91
C VAL A 90 -5.03 16.73 3.14
N MET A 91 -4.08 15.85 2.75
CA MET A 91 -4.18 14.40 3.00
C MET A 91 -4.32 14.10 4.50
N PHE A 92 -3.40 14.58 5.34
CA PHE A 92 -3.43 14.30 6.77
C PHE A 92 -4.72 14.83 7.42
N THR A 93 -5.12 16.06 7.09
CA THR A 93 -6.33 16.68 7.63
C THR A 93 -7.58 15.91 7.18
N GLY A 94 -7.68 15.61 5.89
CA GLY A 94 -8.85 14.93 5.33
C GLY A 94 -8.97 13.48 5.82
N LEU A 95 -7.88 12.71 5.86
CA LEU A 95 -7.86 11.35 6.45
C LEU A 95 -8.28 11.40 7.92
N GLY A 96 -7.71 12.35 8.69
CA GLY A 96 -7.99 12.49 10.10
C GLY A 96 -9.47 12.79 10.36
N LEU A 97 -10.04 13.79 9.69
CA LEU A 97 -11.45 14.15 9.82
C LEU A 97 -12.39 13.04 9.37
N SER A 98 -12.09 12.37 8.25
CA SER A 98 -12.89 11.25 7.74
C SER A 98 -12.90 10.07 8.71
N SER A 99 -11.75 9.75 9.30
CA SER A 99 -11.66 8.69 10.30
C SER A 99 -12.45 9.04 11.56
N ILE A 100 -12.32 10.26 12.07
CA ILE A 100 -13.12 10.71 13.22
C ILE A 100 -14.61 10.64 12.89
N ALA A 101 -15.02 11.06 11.68
CA ALA A 101 -16.40 10.97 11.25
C ALA A 101 -16.90 9.50 11.27
N CYS A 102 -16.11 8.51 10.81
CA CYS A 102 -16.47 7.10 10.94
C CYS A 102 -16.72 6.69 12.39
N GLY A 103 -15.90 7.15 13.33
CA GLY A 103 -16.05 6.84 14.75
C GLY A 103 -17.23 7.52 15.44
N LEU A 104 -17.79 8.58 14.85
CA LEU A 104 -18.92 9.34 15.38
C LEU A 104 -20.28 8.91 14.79
N VAL A 105 -20.29 7.99 13.82
CA VAL A 105 -21.54 7.49 13.21
C VAL A 105 -22.42 6.81 14.25
N ALA A 106 -23.75 7.04 14.15
CA ALA A 106 -24.73 6.32 14.96
C ALA A 106 -24.70 4.82 14.62
N GLU A 107 -24.97 3.97 15.61
CA GLU A 107 -24.99 2.52 15.39
C GLU A 107 -26.11 2.13 14.40
N GLY A 108 -25.74 1.34 13.41
CA GLY A 108 -26.66 0.90 12.33
C GLY A 108 -26.80 1.90 11.18
N ASP A 109 -26.26 3.11 11.26
CA ASP A 109 -26.31 4.08 10.15
C ASP A 109 -25.25 3.76 9.10
N THR A 110 -25.57 2.80 8.24
CA THR A 110 -24.68 2.31 7.17
C THR A 110 -24.38 3.39 6.12
N LEU A 111 -25.34 4.29 5.83
CA LEU A 111 -25.15 5.36 4.86
C LEU A 111 -24.13 6.38 5.36
N ALA A 112 -24.28 6.86 6.60
CA ALA A 112 -23.32 7.80 7.20
C ALA A 112 -21.92 7.17 7.27
N LEU A 113 -21.82 5.89 7.64
CA LEU A 113 -20.55 5.18 7.66
C LEU A 113 -19.93 5.09 6.26
N ALA A 114 -20.69 4.70 5.23
CA ALA A 114 -20.20 4.62 3.85
C ALA A 114 -19.70 5.97 3.35
N LEU A 115 -20.42 7.07 3.63
CA LEU A 115 -20.02 8.42 3.26
C LEU A 115 -18.72 8.84 3.97
N ALA A 116 -18.59 8.54 5.26
CA ALA A 116 -17.36 8.83 6.01
C ALA A 116 -16.17 8.00 5.51
N LEU A 117 -16.39 6.72 5.17
CA LEU A 117 -15.38 5.85 4.54
C LEU A 117 -14.94 6.39 3.17
N CYS A 118 -15.86 6.96 2.37
CA CYS A 118 -15.52 7.63 1.09
C CYS A 118 -14.46 8.72 1.28
N GLY A 119 -14.53 9.46 2.40
CA GLY A 119 -13.51 10.46 2.73
C GLY A 119 -12.13 9.85 2.89
N LEU A 120 -12.01 8.65 3.50
CA LEU A 120 -10.72 7.94 3.60
C LEU A 120 -10.17 7.60 2.20
N GLY A 121 -11.04 7.19 1.26
CA GLY A 121 -10.66 6.94 -0.13
C GLY A 121 -10.15 8.19 -0.84
N VAL A 122 -10.93 9.29 -0.78
CA VAL A 122 -10.60 10.57 -1.44
C VAL A 122 -9.26 11.11 -0.96
N PHE A 123 -9.09 11.23 0.36
CA PHE A 123 -7.88 11.84 0.92
C PHE A 123 -6.70 10.87 0.93
N GLY A 124 -6.93 9.56 1.03
CA GLY A 124 -5.89 8.53 0.90
C GLY A 124 -5.22 8.52 -0.47
N ALA A 125 -5.99 8.79 -1.55
CA ALA A 125 -5.50 8.86 -2.93
C ALA A 125 -4.36 9.88 -3.13
N ILE A 126 -4.31 10.92 -2.29
CA ILE A 126 -3.31 12.00 -2.40
C ILE A 126 -1.89 11.48 -2.16
N TYR A 127 -1.71 10.51 -1.26
CA TYR A 127 -0.38 10.08 -0.86
C TYR A 127 0.48 9.59 -2.03
N HIS A 128 -0.02 8.66 -2.80
CA HIS A 128 0.75 8.04 -3.88
C HIS A 128 1.12 9.03 -5.00
N SER A 129 0.26 10.00 -5.25
CA SER A 129 0.49 11.03 -6.25
C SER A 129 1.43 12.15 -5.75
N ALA A 130 1.23 12.62 -4.53
CA ALA A 130 1.98 13.74 -3.97
C ALA A 130 3.21 13.29 -3.16
N GLY A 131 3.06 12.36 -2.22
CA GLY A 131 4.10 11.99 -1.26
C GLY A 131 5.30 11.29 -1.90
N ILE A 132 5.08 10.34 -2.81
CA ILE A 132 6.15 9.64 -3.54
C ILE A 132 6.87 10.63 -4.47
N GLY A 133 6.12 11.41 -5.24
CA GLY A 133 6.70 12.44 -6.11
C GLY A 133 7.53 13.47 -5.34
N TRP A 134 7.08 13.83 -4.14
CA TRP A 134 7.79 14.77 -3.27
C TRP A 134 9.14 14.22 -2.82
N ILE A 135 9.22 12.96 -2.38
CA ILE A 135 10.48 12.29 -2.04
C ILE A 135 11.43 12.29 -3.25
N ILE A 136 10.96 11.84 -4.40
CA ILE A 136 11.78 11.71 -5.61
C ILE A 136 12.37 13.07 -6.02
N ARG A 137 11.60 14.15 -5.88
CA ARG A 137 12.08 15.51 -6.23
C ARG A 137 13.06 16.09 -5.22
N THR A 138 13.02 15.69 -3.96
CA THR A 138 13.79 16.32 -2.87
C THR A 138 14.90 15.45 -2.30
N ALA A 139 14.90 14.14 -2.57
CA ALA A 139 15.91 13.22 -2.07
C ALA A 139 17.18 13.25 -2.92
N ARG A 140 18.36 13.38 -2.27
CA ARG A 140 19.66 13.25 -2.93
C ARG A 140 19.92 11.80 -3.35
N GLU A 141 19.61 10.84 -2.48
CA GLU A 141 19.73 9.40 -2.71
C GLU A 141 18.33 8.80 -2.85
N GLN A 142 17.77 8.84 -4.06
CA GLN A 142 16.40 8.43 -4.33
C GLN A 142 16.14 6.96 -3.96
N GLY A 143 17.08 6.06 -4.24
CA GLY A 143 16.94 4.63 -3.91
C GLY A 143 16.83 4.39 -2.41
N HIS A 144 17.70 5.00 -1.61
CA HIS A 144 17.65 4.92 -0.14
C HIS A 144 16.33 5.51 0.39
N ALA A 145 15.96 6.70 -0.06
CA ALA A 145 14.74 7.38 0.39
C ALA A 145 13.48 6.58 0.05
N MET A 146 13.41 5.99 -1.14
CA MET A 146 12.30 5.12 -1.55
C MET A 146 12.28 3.80 -0.75
N GLY A 147 13.44 3.24 -0.43
CA GLY A 147 13.55 2.06 0.43
C GLY A 147 13.02 2.31 1.84
N VAL A 148 13.42 3.42 2.47
CA VAL A 148 12.91 3.85 3.78
C VAL A 148 11.40 4.09 3.72
N ASN A 149 10.94 4.81 2.72
CA ASN A 149 9.53 5.09 2.53
C ASN A 149 8.69 3.82 2.30
N GLY A 150 9.20 2.85 1.54
CA GLY A 150 8.56 1.55 1.34
C GLY A 150 8.44 0.74 2.63
N LEU A 151 9.47 0.75 3.49
CA LEU A 151 9.42 0.13 4.80
C LEU A 151 8.31 0.71 5.68
N TRP A 152 8.13 2.03 5.67
CA TRP A 152 7.05 2.71 6.40
C TRP A 152 5.66 2.38 5.83
N GLY A 153 5.54 2.22 4.50
CA GLY A 153 4.30 1.73 3.88
C GLY A 153 3.94 0.33 4.37
N SER A 154 4.91 -0.59 4.38
CA SER A 154 4.73 -1.94 4.92
C SER A 154 4.42 -1.94 6.43
N ALA A 155 5.05 -1.03 7.20
CA ALA A 155 4.72 -0.84 8.61
C ALA A 155 3.28 -0.37 8.80
N GLY A 156 2.77 0.53 7.96
CA GLY A 156 1.36 0.94 7.96
C GLY A 156 0.43 -0.23 7.73
N LEU A 157 0.75 -1.07 6.74
CA LEU A 157 0.01 -2.31 6.49
C LEU A 157 0.16 -3.32 7.65
N ALA A 158 1.29 -3.40 8.32
CA ALA A 158 1.42 -4.23 9.51
C ALA A 158 0.57 -3.72 10.69
N LEU A 159 0.35 -2.42 10.78
CA LEU A 159 -0.39 -1.78 11.87
C LEU A 159 -1.92 -1.80 11.65
N TYR A 160 -2.42 -2.04 10.43
CA TYR A 160 -3.85 -1.96 10.16
C TYR A 160 -4.69 -2.98 10.92
N GLY A 161 -4.11 -4.10 11.33
CA GLY A 161 -4.77 -5.11 12.15
C GLY A 161 -4.53 -4.90 13.64
N ILE A 162 -3.27 -4.61 14.04
CA ILE A 162 -2.87 -4.46 15.44
C ILE A 162 -3.56 -3.25 16.09
N VAL A 163 -3.45 -2.08 15.46
CA VAL A 163 -3.94 -0.82 16.05
C VAL A 163 -5.44 -0.87 16.33
N PRO A 164 -6.33 -1.20 15.35
CA PRO A 164 -7.74 -1.31 15.67
C PRO A 164 -8.03 -2.45 16.67
N GLY A 165 -7.37 -3.60 16.56
CA GLY A 165 -7.55 -4.71 17.49
C GLY A 165 -7.26 -4.32 18.95
N VAL A 166 -6.17 -3.59 19.19
CA VAL A 166 -5.82 -3.06 20.52
C VAL A 166 -6.84 -2.01 20.98
N LEU A 167 -7.17 -1.03 20.14
CA LEU A 167 -8.09 0.05 20.51
C LEU A 167 -9.51 -0.46 20.77
N ILE A 168 -9.98 -1.47 20.02
CA ILE A 168 -11.25 -2.13 20.27
C ILE A 168 -11.21 -2.87 21.61
N THR A 169 -10.14 -3.60 21.90
CA THR A 169 -9.99 -4.34 23.16
C THR A 169 -9.93 -3.41 24.36
N LEU A 170 -9.23 -2.28 24.27
CA LEU A 170 -9.02 -1.38 25.41
C LEU A 170 -10.18 -0.38 25.60
N ALA A 171 -10.92 -0.07 24.55
CA ALA A 171 -11.95 0.95 24.59
C ALA A 171 -13.21 0.60 23.76
N SER A 172 -13.17 0.73 22.43
CA SER A 172 -14.33 0.48 21.56
C SER A 172 -13.95 0.53 20.08
N TRP A 173 -14.86 0.06 19.20
CA TRP A 173 -14.71 0.24 17.75
C TRP A 173 -14.64 1.70 17.33
N ARG A 174 -15.27 2.63 18.07
CA ARG A 174 -15.20 4.07 17.83
C ARG A 174 -13.78 4.60 18.05
N ALA A 175 -13.10 4.14 19.10
CA ALA A 175 -11.72 4.51 19.39
C ALA A 175 -10.78 4.07 18.26
N ALA A 176 -11.05 2.93 17.62
CA ALA A 176 -10.27 2.44 16.50
C ALA A 176 -10.25 3.38 15.28
N PHE A 177 -11.27 4.22 15.13
CA PHE A 177 -11.33 5.28 14.12
C PHE A 177 -10.80 6.62 14.66
N ILE A 178 -11.27 7.02 15.87
CA ILE A 178 -11.03 8.37 16.41
C ILE A 178 -9.55 8.59 16.74
N VAL A 179 -8.90 7.62 17.39
CA VAL A 179 -7.50 7.78 17.84
C VAL A 179 -6.53 7.95 16.66
N PRO A 180 -6.53 7.08 15.63
CA PRO A 180 -5.71 7.30 14.44
C PRO A 180 -6.04 8.60 13.71
N GLY A 181 -7.33 8.98 13.69
CA GLY A 181 -7.79 10.25 13.12
C GLY A 181 -7.15 11.47 13.80
N LEU A 182 -7.13 11.49 15.14
CA LEU A 182 -6.49 12.54 15.93
C LEU A 182 -4.97 12.59 15.70
N ILE A 183 -4.30 11.43 15.61
CA ILE A 183 -2.88 11.35 15.30
C ILE A 183 -2.61 11.96 13.92
N CYS A 184 -3.45 11.63 12.94
CA CYS A 184 -3.32 12.14 11.57
C CYS A 184 -3.46 13.68 11.54
N LEU A 185 -4.44 14.24 12.26
CA LEU A 185 -4.61 15.70 12.40
C LEU A 185 -3.39 16.35 13.06
N ALA A 186 -2.85 15.74 14.12
CA ALA A 186 -1.66 16.26 14.79
C ALA A 186 -0.44 16.31 13.87
N VAL A 187 -0.21 15.24 13.09
CA VAL A 187 0.89 15.21 12.08
C VAL A 187 0.67 16.27 11.02
N GLY A 188 -0.56 16.43 10.52
CA GLY A 188 -0.92 17.47 9.55
C GLY A 188 -0.67 18.89 10.08
N ALA A 189 -1.03 19.16 11.33
CA ALA A 189 -0.78 20.44 11.98
C ALA A 189 0.72 20.72 12.14
N VAL A 190 1.51 19.73 12.56
CA VAL A 190 2.97 19.85 12.66
C VAL A 190 3.60 20.09 11.29
N LEU A 191 3.15 19.38 10.25
CA LEU A 191 3.62 19.61 8.88
C LEU A 191 3.31 21.03 8.41
N ALA A 192 2.07 21.51 8.60
CA ALA A 192 1.65 22.86 8.24
C ALA A 192 2.50 23.92 8.96
N TRP A 193 2.79 23.70 10.23
CA TRP A 193 3.69 24.57 11.00
C TRP A 193 5.11 24.58 10.44
N GLN A 194 5.68 23.41 10.11
CA GLN A 194 7.02 23.30 9.50
C GLN A 194 7.11 24.00 8.14
N ILE A 195 6.05 23.92 7.33
CA ILE A 195 5.95 24.64 6.05
C ILE A 195 5.96 26.14 6.27
N ARG A 196 5.15 26.64 7.22
CA ARG A 196 5.11 28.08 7.57
C ARG A 196 6.45 28.62 8.06
N GLN A 197 7.25 27.76 8.71
CA GLN A 197 8.60 28.11 9.16
C GLN A 197 9.66 28.01 8.04
N GLY A 198 9.28 27.68 6.82
CA GLY A 198 10.21 27.49 5.69
C GLY A 198 11.16 26.27 5.86
N ARG A 199 10.87 25.40 6.84
CA ARG A 199 11.71 24.23 7.15
C ARG A 199 11.43 23.03 6.26
N VAL A 200 10.29 23.02 5.60
CA VAL A 200 9.87 22.00 4.63
C VAL A 200 9.33 22.70 3.39
N GLY A 201 9.71 22.22 2.22
CA GLY A 201 9.31 22.82 0.94
C GLY A 201 9.40 21.83 -0.22
N ASP A 202 9.00 22.27 -1.39
CA ASP A 202 9.11 21.52 -2.65
C ASP A 202 10.18 22.18 -3.52
N ARG A 203 11.39 21.65 -3.49
CA ARG A 203 12.52 22.11 -4.32
C ARG A 203 12.94 20.99 -5.26
N PRO A 204 12.61 21.08 -6.56
CA PRO A 204 12.97 20.05 -7.52
C PRO A 204 14.48 20.00 -7.72
N MET A 205 15.06 18.79 -7.69
CA MET A 205 16.42 18.56 -8.18
C MET A 205 16.41 18.45 -9.71
N PRO A 206 17.50 18.87 -10.39
CA PRO A 206 17.59 18.74 -11.85
C PRO A 206 17.43 17.29 -12.30
N ALA A 207 16.59 17.08 -13.32
CA ALA A 207 16.36 15.74 -13.89
C ALA A 207 17.60 15.25 -14.67
N THR A 208 17.98 13.99 -14.48
CA THR A 208 19.05 13.35 -15.28
C THR A 208 18.49 12.97 -16.67
N PRO A 209 19.12 13.38 -17.78
CA PRO A 209 18.68 13.01 -19.12
C PRO A 209 18.76 11.50 -19.33
N GLY A 210 17.66 10.85 -19.72
CA GLY A 210 17.58 9.43 -20.05
C GLY A 210 17.36 9.19 -21.55
N VAL A 211 17.67 7.97 -22.02
CA VAL A 211 17.38 7.55 -23.40
C VAL A 211 15.85 7.36 -23.55
N GLN A 212 15.27 8.04 -24.56
CA GLN A 212 13.84 7.94 -24.85
C GLN A 212 13.48 6.54 -25.41
N PRO A 213 12.52 5.83 -24.81
CA PRO A 213 12.05 4.54 -25.34
C PRO A 213 11.26 4.74 -26.66
N GLY A 214 11.30 3.73 -27.52
CA GLY A 214 10.49 3.72 -28.73
C GLY A 214 9.00 3.63 -28.41
N ARG A 215 8.15 4.33 -29.19
CA ARG A 215 6.68 4.34 -29.00
C ARG A 215 6.07 2.92 -28.94
N ARG A 216 6.57 1.99 -29.76
CA ARG A 216 6.10 0.59 -29.79
C ARG A 216 6.45 -0.16 -28.51
N GLU A 217 7.66 0.03 -27.99
CA GLU A 217 8.10 -0.59 -26.74
C GLU A 217 7.35 -0.05 -25.54
N PHE A 218 7.15 1.27 -25.48
CA PHE A 218 6.31 1.91 -24.48
C PHE A 218 4.92 1.25 -24.40
N TRP A 219 4.18 1.23 -25.52
CA TRP A 219 2.83 0.68 -25.51
C TRP A 219 2.78 -0.81 -25.19
N ARG A 220 3.78 -1.58 -25.65
CA ARG A 220 3.89 -2.99 -25.29
C ARG A 220 4.05 -3.20 -23.79
N VAL A 221 5.01 -2.51 -23.17
CA VAL A 221 5.29 -2.65 -21.73
C VAL A 221 4.12 -2.10 -20.92
N PHE A 222 3.59 -0.93 -21.30
CA PHE A 222 2.48 -0.28 -20.61
C PHE A 222 1.21 -1.16 -20.65
N SER A 223 0.84 -1.72 -21.80
CA SER A 223 -0.35 -2.59 -21.90
C SER A 223 -0.18 -3.88 -21.09
N VAL A 224 0.98 -4.55 -21.19
CA VAL A 224 1.24 -5.76 -20.40
C VAL A 224 1.16 -5.45 -18.91
N LEU A 225 1.85 -4.41 -18.45
CA LEU A 225 1.82 -4.02 -17.04
C LEU A 225 0.42 -3.59 -16.59
N SER A 226 -0.34 -2.84 -17.40
CA SER A 226 -1.71 -2.44 -17.04
C SER A 226 -2.61 -3.64 -16.78
N VAL A 227 -2.54 -4.67 -17.64
CA VAL A 227 -3.33 -5.90 -17.46
C VAL A 227 -2.86 -6.67 -16.21
N THR A 228 -1.56 -6.93 -16.10
CA THR A 228 -1.03 -7.70 -14.96
C THR A 228 -1.26 -7.00 -13.63
N MET A 229 -1.10 -5.67 -13.57
CA MET A 229 -1.33 -4.87 -12.37
C MET A 229 -2.81 -4.80 -11.96
N ALA A 230 -3.73 -4.73 -12.95
CA ALA A 230 -5.16 -4.79 -12.64
C ALA A 230 -5.53 -6.12 -11.98
N LEU A 231 -5.07 -7.22 -12.55
CA LEU A 231 -5.31 -8.57 -12.02
C LEU A 231 -4.60 -8.81 -10.68
N GLU A 232 -3.34 -8.38 -10.54
CA GLU A 232 -2.59 -8.45 -9.28
C GLU A 232 -3.21 -7.58 -8.20
N GLY A 233 -3.77 -6.41 -8.58
CA GLY A 233 -4.51 -5.54 -7.68
C GLY A 233 -5.76 -6.21 -7.10
N VAL A 234 -6.44 -7.07 -7.87
CA VAL A 234 -7.56 -7.89 -7.35
C VAL A 234 -7.04 -8.92 -6.34
N ILE A 235 -5.95 -9.64 -6.65
CA ILE A 235 -5.33 -10.62 -5.73
C ILE A 235 -4.91 -9.92 -4.43
N TRP A 236 -4.15 -8.83 -4.54
CA TRP A 236 -3.69 -8.03 -3.40
C TRP A 236 -4.85 -7.58 -2.51
N SER A 237 -5.89 -7.00 -3.12
CA SER A 237 -7.05 -6.50 -2.38
C SER A 237 -7.88 -7.63 -1.78
N ALA A 238 -7.99 -8.78 -2.47
CA ALA A 238 -8.67 -9.95 -1.93
C ALA A 238 -7.95 -10.52 -0.70
N VAL A 239 -6.61 -10.54 -0.69
CA VAL A 239 -5.83 -10.92 0.49
C VAL A 239 -5.98 -9.87 1.58
N MET A 240 -5.84 -8.59 1.26
CA MET A 240 -5.91 -7.50 2.23
C MET A 240 -7.26 -7.42 2.96
N PHE A 241 -8.37 -7.54 2.23
CA PHE A 241 -9.72 -7.42 2.82
C PHE A 241 -10.35 -8.77 3.19
N GLY A 242 -9.92 -9.86 2.56
CA GLY A 242 -10.47 -11.19 2.80
C GLY A 242 -9.74 -11.99 3.88
N ALA A 243 -8.46 -11.74 4.14
CA ALA A 243 -7.68 -12.53 5.10
C ALA A 243 -8.27 -12.51 6.51
N ALA A 244 -8.77 -11.35 6.98
CA ALA A 244 -9.42 -11.25 8.29
C ALA A 244 -10.63 -12.19 8.40
N LEU A 245 -11.46 -12.26 7.35
CA LEU A 245 -12.64 -13.14 7.30
C LEU A 245 -12.27 -14.64 7.25
N VAL A 246 -11.15 -14.97 6.61
CA VAL A 246 -10.61 -16.34 6.58
C VAL A 246 -10.08 -16.73 7.96
N PHE A 247 -9.32 -15.84 8.62
CA PHE A 247 -8.70 -16.11 9.92
C PHE A 247 -9.73 -16.16 11.04
N GLU A 248 -10.79 -15.34 10.98
CA GLU A 248 -11.93 -15.39 11.90
C GLU A 248 -12.51 -16.81 11.99
N THR A 249 -12.61 -17.53 10.88
CA THR A 249 -13.18 -18.87 10.83
C THR A 249 -12.15 -19.98 11.00
N ARG A 250 -11.01 -19.91 10.30
CA ARG A 250 -10.04 -21.02 10.25
C ARG A 250 -9.04 -21.04 11.40
N LEU A 251 -8.89 -19.93 12.13
CA LEU A 251 -8.08 -19.85 13.35
C LEU A 251 -8.93 -19.73 14.62
N ALA A 252 -10.27 -19.90 14.53
CA ALA A 252 -11.19 -19.70 15.65
C ALA A 252 -10.79 -20.50 16.88
N ASP A 253 -10.54 -21.82 16.74
CA ASP A 253 -10.18 -22.71 17.85
C ASP A 253 -8.81 -22.36 18.45
N ASP A 254 -7.85 -21.94 17.61
CA ASP A 254 -6.51 -21.51 18.08
C ASP A 254 -6.60 -20.19 18.84
N ILE A 255 -7.39 -19.25 18.32
CA ILE A 255 -7.64 -17.95 18.96
C ILE A 255 -8.32 -18.17 20.31
N GLU A 256 -9.32 -19.05 20.40
CA GLU A 256 -10.04 -19.31 21.65
C GLU A 256 -9.15 -19.98 22.70
N ARG A 257 -8.28 -20.92 22.29
CA ARG A 257 -7.26 -21.51 23.16
C ARG A 257 -6.30 -20.47 23.71
N LEU A 258 -5.81 -19.56 22.87
CA LEU A 258 -4.92 -18.46 23.29
C LEU A 258 -5.60 -17.49 24.26
N ARG A 259 -6.85 -17.14 23.98
CA ARG A 259 -7.66 -16.28 24.86
C ARG A 259 -7.90 -16.92 26.21
N GLY A 260 -8.29 -18.20 26.22
CA GLY A 260 -8.49 -18.97 27.47
C GLY A 260 -7.20 -19.06 28.30
N GLY A 261 -6.06 -19.30 27.65
CA GLY A 261 -4.73 -19.29 28.31
C GLY A 261 -4.40 -17.95 28.96
N LEU A 262 -4.63 -16.83 28.27
CA LEU A 262 -4.39 -15.48 28.83
C LEU A 262 -5.41 -15.10 29.90
N ALA A 263 -6.66 -15.50 29.75
CA ALA A 263 -7.70 -15.28 30.77
C ALA A 263 -7.34 -15.93 32.12
N SER A 264 -6.68 -17.09 32.11
CA SER A 264 -6.16 -17.72 33.31
C SER A 264 -5.07 -16.90 34.04
N TRP A 265 -4.45 -15.95 33.34
CA TRP A 265 -3.48 -14.98 33.87
C TRP A 265 -4.12 -13.62 34.16
N GLY A 266 -5.44 -13.51 34.11
CA GLY A 266 -6.18 -12.26 34.32
C GLY A 266 -6.18 -11.30 33.13
N VAL A 267 -5.73 -11.74 31.94
CA VAL A 267 -5.71 -10.90 30.73
C VAL A 267 -6.87 -11.25 29.82
N ALA A 268 -7.90 -10.39 29.81
CA ALA A 268 -9.02 -10.53 28.89
C ALA A 268 -8.70 -9.88 27.52
N THR A 269 -8.90 -10.62 26.42
CA THR A 269 -8.73 -10.12 25.04
C THR A 269 -9.92 -10.47 24.18
N GLN A 270 -10.17 -9.65 23.15
CA GLN A 270 -11.19 -9.93 22.15
C GLN A 270 -10.61 -10.73 20.97
N ALA A 271 -11.41 -11.57 20.30
CA ALA A 271 -10.98 -12.35 19.15
C ALA A 271 -10.44 -11.47 18.01
N VAL A 272 -11.03 -10.28 17.81
CA VAL A 272 -10.59 -9.32 16.79
C VAL A 272 -9.12 -8.90 16.93
N LEU A 273 -8.57 -8.85 18.14
CA LEU A 273 -7.14 -8.57 18.36
C LEU A 273 -6.27 -9.65 17.72
N TRP A 274 -6.64 -10.93 17.90
CA TRP A 274 -5.87 -12.07 17.38
C TRP A 274 -5.97 -12.19 15.87
N VAL A 275 -7.16 -11.94 15.30
CA VAL A 275 -7.34 -11.81 13.84
C VAL A 275 -6.50 -10.65 13.31
N GLY A 276 -6.51 -9.50 14.00
CA GLY A 276 -5.68 -8.35 13.67
C GLY A 276 -4.18 -8.65 13.72
N LEU A 277 -3.70 -9.40 14.72
CA LEU A 277 -2.30 -9.83 14.80
C LEU A 277 -1.93 -10.78 13.65
N ALA A 278 -2.79 -11.73 13.31
CA ALA A 278 -2.56 -12.65 12.19
C ALA A 278 -2.48 -11.89 10.86
N THR A 279 -3.38 -10.94 10.61
CA THR A 279 -3.34 -10.11 9.39
C THR A 279 -2.12 -9.19 9.36
N SER A 280 -1.73 -8.62 10.50
CA SER A 280 -0.55 -7.77 10.63
C SER A 280 0.75 -8.53 10.35
N MET A 281 0.84 -9.79 10.80
CA MET A 281 2.01 -10.64 10.56
C MET A 281 2.30 -10.82 9.07
N ILE A 282 1.26 -10.85 8.22
CA ILE A 282 1.40 -10.90 6.75
C ILE A 282 2.34 -9.78 6.28
N TYR A 283 2.11 -8.56 6.73
CA TYR A 283 2.82 -7.38 6.25
C TYR A 283 4.13 -7.12 6.97
N VAL A 284 4.27 -7.56 8.22
CA VAL A 284 5.58 -7.55 8.92
C VAL A 284 6.57 -8.43 8.15
N VAL A 285 6.17 -9.67 7.86
CA VAL A 285 7.03 -10.61 7.12
C VAL A 285 7.28 -10.10 5.70
N SER A 286 6.24 -9.60 5.03
CA SER A 286 6.35 -9.03 3.68
C SER A 286 7.31 -7.82 3.66
N GLY A 287 7.23 -6.90 4.61
CA GLY A 287 8.11 -5.73 4.70
C GLY A 287 9.57 -6.09 4.90
N VAL A 288 9.87 -7.06 5.78
CA VAL A 288 11.23 -7.58 5.99
C VAL A 288 11.75 -8.25 4.72
N ALA A 289 10.92 -9.07 4.07
CA ALA A 289 11.28 -9.73 2.82
C ALA A 289 11.52 -8.72 1.70
N GLN A 290 10.68 -7.69 1.56
CA GLN A 290 10.82 -6.62 0.57
C GLN A 290 12.16 -5.88 0.74
N TYR A 291 12.54 -5.52 1.96
CA TYR A 291 13.83 -4.89 2.25
C TYR A 291 15.01 -5.78 1.85
N ALA A 292 14.94 -7.08 2.21
CA ALA A 292 15.99 -8.05 1.87
C ALA A 292 16.10 -8.29 0.36
N MET A 293 14.95 -8.36 -0.34
CA MET A 293 14.89 -8.58 -1.79
C MET A 293 15.40 -7.39 -2.58
N GLY A 294 15.05 -6.16 -2.17
CA GLY A 294 15.52 -4.94 -2.82
C GLY A 294 17.04 -4.89 -2.92
N ARG A 295 17.74 -5.24 -1.85
CA ARG A 295 19.22 -5.22 -1.81
C ARG A 295 19.89 -6.41 -2.52
N ARG A 296 19.23 -7.56 -2.66
CA ARG A 296 19.89 -8.82 -3.09
C ARG A 296 19.40 -9.36 -4.42
N ILE A 297 18.18 -9.03 -4.86
CA ILE A 297 17.55 -9.67 -6.01
C ILE A 297 17.34 -8.69 -7.16
N ILE A 298 16.79 -7.50 -6.90
CA ILE A 298 16.41 -6.55 -7.96
C ILE A 298 17.62 -6.09 -8.76
N ASP A 299 18.77 -5.88 -8.11
CA ASP A 299 20.00 -5.44 -8.79
C ASP A 299 20.77 -6.58 -9.47
N ARG A 300 20.44 -7.85 -9.18
CA ARG A 300 21.21 -9.01 -9.65
C ARG A 300 20.54 -9.79 -10.77
N TYR A 301 19.21 -9.77 -10.82
CA TYR A 301 18.45 -10.59 -11.76
C TYR A 301 17.65 -9.76 -12.74
N PRO A 302 17.37 -10.28 -13.95
CA PRO A 302 16.53 -9.59 -14.93
C PRO A 302 15.14 -9.31 -14.37
N LEU A 303 14.66 -8.05 -14.50
CA LEU A 303 13.35 -7.61 -13.99
C LEU A 303 12.20 -8.51 -14.46
N LYS A 304 12.20 -8.90 -15.75
CA LYS A 304 11.21 -9.83 -16.29
C LYS A 304 11.21 -11.17 -15.55
N SER A 305 12.38 -11.74 -15.25
CA SER A 305 12.47 -13.02 -14.56
C SER A 305 11.92 -12.93 -13.14
N ILE A 306 12.25 -11.85 -12.42
CA ILE A 306 11.70 -11.60 -11.07
C ILE A 306 10.18 -11.53 -11.13
N TYR A 307 9.64 -10.74 -12.07
CA TYR A 307 8.20 -10.51 -12.21
C TYR A 307 7.44 -11.79 -12.55
N VAL A 308 7.91 -12.54 -13.57
CA VAL A 308 7.30 -13.82 -14.00
C VAL A 308 7.36 -14.87 -12.90
N THR A 309 8.51 -14.99 -12.19
CA THR A 309 8.64 -15.95 -11.09
C THR A 309 7.72 -15.61 -9.93
N ALA A 310 7.64 -14.33 -9.53
CA ALA A 310 6.72 -13.89 -8.48
C ALA A 310 5.27 -14.21 -8.85
N SER A 311 4.84 -13.88 -10.08
CA SER A 311 3.48 -14.18 -10.57
C SER A 311 3.17 -15.67 -10.62
N ALA A 312 4.14 -16.52 -11.02
CA ALA A 312 3.95 -17.97 -11.08
C ALA A 312 3.80 -18.58 -9.67
N LEU A 313 4.59 -18.11 -8.70
CA LEU A 313 4.50 -18.57 -7.32
C LEU A 313 3.21 -18.11 -6.62
N GLN A 314 2.58 -17.03 -7.09
CA GLN A 314 1.31 -16.53 -6.59
C GLN A 314 0.18 -17.59 -6.71
N PHE A 315 0.23 -18.45 -7.74
CA PHE A 315 -0.68 -19.58 -7.89
C PHE A 315 -0.70 -20.48 -6.64
N PHE A 316 0.46 -20.88 -6.15
CA PHE A 316 0.56 -21.75 -4.97
C PHE A 316 0.13 -21.03 -3.69
N ALA A 317 0.41 -19.73 -3.57
CA ALA A 317 -0.05 -18.93 -2.45
C ALA A 317 -1.59 -18.86 -2.39
N MET A 318 -2.25 -18.69 -3.54
CA MET A 318 -3.70 -18.69 -3.64
C MET A 318 -4.31 -20.07 -3.33
N LEU A 319 -3.68 -21.17 -3.78
CA LEU A 319 -4.10 -22.52 -3.41
C LEU A 319 -4.00 -22.77 -1.90
N ALA A 320 -2.93 -22.31 -1.26
CA ALA A 320 -2.76 -22.41 0.19
C ALA A 320 -3.85 -21.62 0.95
N LEU A 321 -4.22 -20.44 0.45
CA LEU A 321 -5.33 -19.67 0.99
C LEU A 321 -6.70 -20.37 0.78
N ALA A 322 -6.90 -21.02 -0.36
CA ALA A 322 -8.16 -21.70 -0.66
C ALA A 322 -8.34 -23.00 0.14
N MET A 323 -7.30 -23.83 0.19
CA MET A 323 -7.42 -25.23 0.62
C MET A 323 -6.69 -25.54 1.93
N GLY A 324 -5.82 -24.61 2.41
CA GLY A 324 -5.04 -24.82 3.63
C GLY A 324 -5.90 -24.78 4.90
N ASN A 325 -5.45 -25.48 5.95
CA ASN A 325 -5.96 -25.24 7.31
C ASN A 325 -5.61 -23.79 7.75
N GLY A 326 -5.93 -23.40 8.99
CA GLY A 326 -5.68 -22.04 9.50
C GLY A 326 -4.25 -21.56 9.28
N TYR A 327 -3.25 -22.39 9.61
CA TYR A 327 -1.84 -22.07 9.39
C TYR A 327 -1.44 -22.10 7.92
N GLY A 328 -2.00 -23.00 7.12
CA GLY A 328 -1.79 -23.05 5.67
C GLY A 328 -2.33 -21.79 4.98
N ALA A 329 -3.51 -21.33 5.37
CA ALA A 329 -4.10 -20.09 4.87
C ALA A 329 -3.24 -18.86 5.27
N LEU A 330 -2.75 -18.82 6.51
CA LEU A 330 -1.86 -17.75 7.00
C LEU A 330 -0.54 -17.74 6.21
N ALA A 331 0.07 -18.89 5.99
CA ALA A 331 1.28 -19.02 5.17
C ALA A 331 1.02 -18.58 3.73
N GLY A 332 -0.09 -18.98 3.13
CA GLY A 332 -0.52 -18.55 1.80
C GLY A 332 -0.66 -17.03 1.70
N ALA A 333 -1.29 -16.39 2.68
CA ALA A 333 -1.43 -14.93 2.73
C ALA A 333 -0.08 -14.21 2.85
N ILE A 334 0.81 -14.71 3.72
CA ILE A 334 2.17 -14.17 3.88
C ILE A 334 2.96 -14.29 2.58
N VAL A 335 2.97 -15.47 1.97
CA VAL A 335 3.70 -15.69 0.70
C VAL A 335 3.14 -14.80 -0.40
N SER A 336 1.81 -14.70 -0.52
CA SER A 336 1.16 -13.79 -1.48
C SER A 336 1.63 -12.35 -1.30
N ALA A 337 1.60 -11.82 -0.08
CA ALA A 337 2.01 -10.45 0.20
C ALA A 337 3.50 -10.21 -0.08
N VAL A 338 4.37 -11.18 0.20
CA VAL A 338 5.81 -11.12 -0.14
C VAL A 338 6.01 -11.06 -1.65
N LEU A 339 5.29 -11.88 -2.43
CA LEU A 339 5.39 -11.91 -3.89
C LEU A 339 4.89 -10.62 -4.53
N SER A 340 3.74 -10.11 -4.09
CA SER A 340 3.19 -8.82 -4.55
C SER A 340 4.13 -7.65 -4.19
N SER A 341 4.72 -7.66 -2.99
CA SER A 341 5.71 -6.66 -2.57
C SER A 341 7.00 -6.71 -3.38
N ALA A 342 7.35 -7.86 -3.96
CA ALA A 342 8.48 -7.99 -4.88
C ALA A 342 8.14 -7.45 -6.28
N ALA A 343 6.91 -7.65 -6.75
CA ALA A 343 6.46 -7.22 -8.06
C ALA A 343 6.40 -5.68 -8.18
N GLY A 344 5.92 -4.97 -7.16
CA GLY A 344 5.71 -3.53 -7.18
C GLY A 344 6.95 -2.67 -7.55
N PRO A 345 8.12 -2.85 -6.94
CA PRO A 345 9.36 -2.19 -7.34
C PRO A 345 9.77 -2.48 -8.79
N VAL A 346 9.59 -3.73 -9.26
CA VAL A 346 9.89 -4.11 -10.65
C VAL A 346 8.99 -3.37 -11.62
N GLU A 347 7.69 -3.28 -11.34
CA GLU A 347 6.72 -2.51 -12.13
C GLU A 347 7.11 -1.02 -12.19
N ASN A 348 7.48 -0.43 -11.04
CA ASN A 348 7.90 0.98 -10.97
C ASN A 348 9.12 1.24 -11.86
N ILE A 349 10.12 0.36 -11.81
CA ILE A 349 11.33 0.49 -12.63
C ILE A 349 10.99 0.31 -14.11
N LEU A 350 10.15 -0.66 -14.47
CA LEU A 350 9.72 -0.87 -15.86
C LEU A 350 8.94 0.32 -16.39
N ILE A 351 7.97 0.85 -15.65
CA ILE A 351 7.22 2.05 -16.03
C ILE A 351 8.16 3.25 -16.21
N ALA A 352 9.04 3.52 -15.23
CA ALA A 352 9.99 4.63 -15.33
C ALA A 352 10.92 4.49 -16.54
N ARG A 353 11.38 3.27 -16.84
CA ARG A 353 12.31 3.00 -17.95
C ARG A 353 11.67 3.16 -19.33
N TYR A 354 10.40 2.77 -19.47
CA TYR A 354 9.72 2.73 -20.76
C TYR A 354 8.77 3.91 -21.00
N THR A 355 8.52 4.77 -20.00
CA THR A 355 7.73 6.00 -20.16
C THR A 355 8.62 7.14 -20.64
N PRO A 356 8.26 7.84 -21.73
CA PRO A 356 8.99 9.02 -22.17
C PRO A 356 9.07 10.10 -21.07
N SER A 357 10.19 10.81 -20.98
CA SER A 357 10.49 11.74 -19.88
C SER A 357 9.44 12.84 -19.66
N GLY A 358 8.73 13.27 -20.70
CA GLY A 358 7.64 14.26 -20.59
C GLY A 358 6.30 13.70 -20.06
N TYR A 359 6.18 12.38 -19.84
CA TYR A 359 4.92 11.72 -19.46
C TYR A 359 5.04 10.85 -18.20
N HIS A 360 6.11 11.00 -17.42
CA HIS A 360 6.32 10.19 -16.21
C HIS A 360 5.17 10.34 -15.21
N GLY A 361 4.71 11.57 -14.93
CA GLY A 361 3.58 11.82 -14.02
C GLY A 361 2.29 11.13 -14.49
N LEU A 362 1.98 11.23 -15.77
CA LEU A 362 0.82 10.55 -16.37
C LEU A 362 0.97 9.02 -16.31
N GLY A 363 2.16 8.50 -16.61
CA GLY A 363 2.44 7.06 -16.55
C GLY A 363 2.26 6.47 -15.15
N PHE A 364 2.78 7.15 -14.13
CA PHE A 364 2.56 6.75 -12.74
C PHE A 364 1.11 6.97 -12.30
N GLY A 365 0.47 8.08 -12.69
CA GLY A 365 -0.94 8.32 -12.40
C GLY A 365 -1.83 7.22 -12.97
N ALA A 366 -1.65 6.84 -14.24
CA ALA A 366 -2.37 5.74 -14.86
C ALA A 366 -2.09 4.40 -14.16
N LYS A 367 -0.84 4.14 -13.74
CA LYS A 367 -0.49 2.99 -12.92
C LYS A 367 -1.36 2.89 -11.68
N PHE A 368 -1.45 3.96 -10.89
CA PHE A 368 -2.16 3.93 -9.62
C PHE A 368 -3.67 3.85 -9.79
N VAL A 369 -4.23 4.44 -10.85
CA VAL A 369 -5.65 4.22 -11.20
C VAL A 369 -5.92 2.74 -11.46
N VAL A 370 -5.08 2.08 -12.23
CA VAL A 370 -5.24 0.65 -12.55
C VAL A 370 -5.04 -0.22 -11.31
N ALA A 371 -3.95 0.00 -10.56
CA ALA A 371 -3.59 -0.82 -9.40
C ALA A 371 -4.60 -0.67 -8.24
N LEU A 372 -5.01 0.56 -7.93
CA LEU A 372 -5.94 0.84 -6.83
C LEU A 372 -7.40 0.67 -7.26
N GLY A 373 -7.71 0.89 -8.54
CA GLY A 373 -9.05 0.69 -9.11
C GLY A 373 -9.51 -0.77 -9.11
N ALA A 374 -8.62 -1.74 -8.89
CA ALA A 374 -8.95 -3.14 -8.76
C ALA A 374 -9.59 -3.50 -7.40
N SER A 375 -9.35 -2.71 -6.34
CA SER A 375 -9.84 -2.99 -4.98
C SER A 375 -11.36 -3.12 -4.88
N PRO A 376 -12.19 -2.29 -5.52
CA PRO A 376 -13.65 -2.44 -5.49
C PRO A 376 -14.12 -3.79 -6.03
N ILE A 377 -13.47 -4.28 -7.08
CA ILE A 377 -13.80 -5.58 -7.69
C ILE A 377 -13.57 -6.68 -6.65
N ALA A 378 -12.43 -6.66 -5.96
CA ALA A 378 -12.12 -7.64 -4.92
C ALA A 378 -13.13 -7.59 -3.76
N ILE A 379 -13.51 -6.39 -3.29
CA ILE A 379 -14.47 -6.21 -2.19
C ILE A 379 -15.84 -6.81 -2.55
N VAL A 380 -16.34 -6.49 -3.75
CA VAL A 380 -17.61 -7.03 -4.23
C VAL A 380 -17.55 -8.55 -4.41
N LEU A 381 -16.43 -9.06 -4.95
CA LEU A 381 -16.23 -10.52 -5.10
C LEU A 381 -16.18 -11.24 -3.74
N ILE A 382 -15.48 -10.67 -2.74
CA ILE A 382 -15.43 -11.20 -1.37
C ILE A 382 -16.87 -11.33 -0.81
N ALA A 383 -17.63 -10.24 -0.85
CA ALA A 383 -18.97 -10.21 -0.31
C ALA A 383 -19.92 -11.17 -1.05
N TRP A 384 -19.88 -11.17 -2.39
CA TRP A 384 -20.72 -12.02 -3.22
C TRP A 384 -20.42 -13.50 -3.02
N VAL A 385 -19.14 -13.91 -3.06
CA VAL A 385 -18.75 -15.32 -2.89
C VAL A 385 -19.10 -15.80 -1.48
N ARG A 386 -18.79 -14.99 -0.45
CA ARG A 386 -19.12 -15.38 0.94
C ARG A 386 -20.62 -15.52 1.17
N LYS A 387 -21.46 -14.64 0.63
CA LYS A 387 -22.92 -14.77 0.67
C LYS A 387 -23.42 -16.04 -0.04
N ALA A 388 -22.79 -16.40 -1.17
CA ALA A 388 -23.21 -17.54 -1.97
C ALA A 388 -22.74 -18.88 -1.44
N THR A 389 -21.55 -18.97 -0.83
CA THR A 389 -20.90 -20.24 -0.47
C THR A 389 -20.61 -20.40 1.03
N GLY A 390 -20.74 -19.35 1.82
CA GLY A 390 -20.38 -19.32 3.24
C GLY A 390 -18.87 -19.26 3.51
N SER A 391 -18.01 -19.37 2.48
CA SER A 391 -16.55 -19.32 2.60
C SER A 391 -15.92 -18.49 1.48
N LEU A 392 -14.59 -18.30 1.53
CA LEU A 392 -13.82 -17.63 0.47
C LEU A 392 -12.98 -18.61 -0.37
N ASP A 393 -13.16 -19.90 -0.21
CA ASP A 393 -12.36 -20.94 -0.88
C ASP A 393 -12.45 -20.84 -2.39
N VAL A 394 -13.67 -20.71 -2.92
CA VAL A 394 -13.94 -20.58 -4.36
C VAL A 394 -13.31 -19.29 -4.91
N LEU A 395 -13.33 -18.20 -4.13
CA LEU A 395 -12.67 -16.95 -4.53
C LEU A 395 -11.16 -17.16 -4.73
N PHE A 396 -10.48 -17.74 -3.74
CA PHE A 396 -9.03 -17.94 -3.82
C PHE A 396 -8.64 -19.00 -4.85
N LEU A 397 -9.48 -20.02 -5.12
CA LEU A 397 -9.29 -20.92 -6.26
C LEU A 397 -9.38 -20.18 -7.60
N GLY A 398 -10.36 -19.30 -7.75
CA GLY A 398 -10.47 -18.44 -8.93
C GLY A 398 -9.26 -17.52 -9.09
N LEU A 399 -8.77 -16.94 -7.99
CA LEU A 399 -7.57 -16.10 -8.00
C LEU A 399 -6.28 -16.87 -8.29
N ALA A 400 -6.22 -18.17 -7.95
CA ALA A 400 -5.13 -19.03 -8.41
C ALA A 400 -5.10 -19.14 -9.95
N ALA A 401 -6.26 -19.30 -10.59
CA ALA A 401 -6.35 -19.27 -12.05
C ALA A 401 -5.95 -17.90 -12.62
N VAL A 402 -6.34 -16.80 -11.98
CA VAL A 402 -5.91 -15.44 -12.35
C VAL A 402 -4.40 -15.30 -12.28
N ALA A 403 -3.71 -15.85 -11.28
CA ALA A 403 -2.25 -15.83 -11.17
C ALA A 403 -1.56 -16.53 -12.36
N VAL A 404 -2.15 -17.61 -12.89
CA VAL A 404 -1.68 -18.24 -14.13
C VAL A 404 -1.80 -17.27 -15.31
N VAL A 405 -2.94 -16.56 -15.44
CA VAL A 405 -3.14 -15.58 -16.52
C VAL A 405 -2.11 -14.45 -16.39
N ILE A 406 -1.87 -13.92 -15.19
CA ILE A 406 -0.84 -12.89 -14.95
C ILE A 406 0.52 -13.39 -15.42
N THR A 407 0.88 -14.64 -15.08
CA THR A 407 2.16 -15.25 -15.47
C THR A 407 2.31 -15.30 -16.99
N LEU A 408 1.28 -15.79 -17.69
CA LEU A 408 1.29 -15.89 -19.15
C LEU A 408 1.40 -14.52 -19.83
N VAL A 409 0.67 -13.52 -19.33
CA VAL A 409 0.74 -12.15 -19.84
C VAL A 409 2.12 -11.52 -19.55
N ALA A 410 2.68 -11.74 -18.37
CA ALA A 410 4.02 -11.24 -17.99
C ALA A 410 5.14 -11.79 -18.90
N LEU A 411 4.98 -13.00 -19.48
CA LEU A 411 5.91 -13.53 -20.46
C LEU A 411 6.03 -12.66 -21.72
N LEU A 412 5.04 -11.84 -22.02
CA LEU A 412 5.04 -10.88 -23.14
C LEU A 412 5.93 -9.65 -22.89
N LEU A 413 6.40 -9.41 -21.66
CA LEU A 413 7.38 -8.35 -21.38
C LEU A 413 8.64 -8.55 -22.23
N PRO A 414 9.31 -7.46 -22.65
CA PRO A 414 10.57 -7.58 -23.39
C PRO A 414 11.61 -8.33 -22.54
N GLY A 415 12.35 -9.22 -23.19
CA GLY A 415 13.50 -9.88 -22.55
C GLY A 415 14.58 -8.87 -22.25
N SER A 416 15.27 -9.03 -21.12
CA SER A 416 16.51 -8.31 -20.86
C SER A 416 17.55 -8.78 -21.88
N GLY A 417 17.73 -8.04 -22.96
CA GLY A 417 18.84 -8.28 -23.86
C GLY A 417 20.17 -8.15 -23.12
N ARG A 418 21.21 -8.87 -23.52
CA ARG A 418 22.59 -8.77 -22.99
C ARG A 418 23.15 -7.33 -22.83
N ARG A 419 22.42 -6.31 -23.27
CA ARG A 419 22.73 -4.88 -23.13
C ARG A 419 22.41 -4.31 -21.73
N GLU A 420 21.66 -5.00 -20.86
CA GLU A 420 21.40 -4.52 -19.49
C GLU A 420 22.60 -4.75 -18.55
N ALA A 421 23.37 -5.80 -18.75
CA ALA A 421 24.58 -6.08 -17.96
C ALA A 421 25.79 -5.18 -18.34
N ALA A 422 25.72 -4.42 -19.44
CA ALA A 422 26.82 -3.61 -19.95
C ALA A 422 26.62 -2.09 -19.75
N ARG A 423 25.57 -1.63 -19.05
CA ARG A 423 25.28 -0.19 -18.85
C ARG A 423 25.31 0.20 -17.40
N ALA A 424 26.39 0.82 -17.12
CA ALA A 424 26.84 1.73 -16.07
C ALA A 424 27.61 1.05 -14.94
N PRO A 425 28.95 1.16 -14.97
CA PRO A 425 29.65 1.34 -13.70
C PRO A 425 29.17 2.68 -13.12
N LEU A 426 28.67 2.62 -11.89
CA LEU A 426 28.56 3.82 -11.07
C LEU A 426 29.92 4.52 -11.09
N PRO A 427 30.00 5.86 -11.26
CA PRO A 427 31.26 6.55 -11.12
C PRO A 427 31.79 6.25 -9.72
N GLN A 428 32.93 5.58 -9.68
CA GLN A 428 33.67 5.41 -8.43
C GLN A 428 34.01 6.81 -7.90
N PRO A 429 33.85 7.05 -6.59
CA PRO A 429 34.37 8.29 -6.02
C PRO A 429 35.85 8.36 -6.34
N ALA A 430 36.27 9.47 -6.95
CA ALA A 430 37.67 9.80 -7.10
C ALA A 430 38.29 9.87 -5.70
N GLU A 431 39.37 9.10 -5.51
CA GLU A 431 40.23 9.10 -4.33
C GLU A 431 40.74 10.52 -3.99
#